data_9b0f4c35625ff94817343c5dcb427273
#
_entry.id   9b0f4c35625ff94817343c5dcb427273
#
_cell.length_a   1.000
_cell.length_b   1.000
_cell.length_c   1.000
_cell.angle_alpha   90.00
_cell.angle_beta   90.00
_cell.angle_gamma   90.00
#
_symmetry.space_group_name_H-M   'P 1'
#
loop_
_entity.id
_entity.type
_entity.pdbx_description
1 polymer ?
#
loop_
_entity_poly.entity_id
_entity_poly.type
_entity_poly.pdbx_seq_one_letter_code
_entity_poly.pdbx_strand_id
1 'polypeptide(L)'
;RQELLKLEHAFGEYLAHEVETNESYAEKCKTFYQAIERDGKKSGDDYYSSTSVLSFNYTDLIEQFFDGGEDGAFVNIHGKLGGEIIFGIDGKDCMDNPNAVSFTKTFRLMRRGGSRTDKLIRTANSSNLQDATDVIKFYGHSLGKADYSYFQSIFDGVDLYESKTVLVFYYPYDDVDESKNEEWRNGLSNSINDLLVDYGSTLDNKDHGKNLMHKLLLEGRLILRGVQID
;
A
#
# COMPACT_ATOMS: atom_id res chain seq x y z
N ARG A 1 -13.19 -0.52 -24.64
CA ARG A 1 -12.91 -1.61 -23.70
C ARG A 1 -12.03 -2.69 -24.29
N GLN A 2 -12.29 -3.16 -25.52
CA GLN A 2 -11.45 -4.19 -26.17
C GLN A 2 -10.00 -3.74 -26.34
N GLU A 3 -9.76 -2.46 -26.70
CA GLU A 3 -8.41 -1.89 -26.82
C GLU A 3 -7.68 -1.84 -25.47
N LEU A 4 -8.40 -1.55 -24.38
CA LEU A 4 -7.82 -1.57 -23.03
C LEU A 4 -7.37 -3.00 -22.66
N LEU A 5 -8.18 -4.01 -22.94
CA LEU A 5 -7.80 -5.40 -22.67
C LEU A 5 -6.57 -5.85 -23.48
N LYS A 6 -6.44 -5.40 -24.74
CA LYS A 6 -5.23 -5.65 -25.52
C LYS A 6 -3.98 -5.00 -24.93
N LEU A 7 -4.14 -3.76 -24.44
CA LEU A 7 -3.05 -3.04 -23.79
C LEU A 7 -2.62 -3.74 -22.50
N GLU A 8 -3.57 -4.16 -21.68
CA GLU A 8 -3.31 -4.90 -20.45
C GLU A 8 -2.60 -6.23 -20.72
N HIS A 9 -3.02 -6.93 -21.74
CA HIS A 9 -2.37 -8.19 -22.15
C HIS A 9 -0.93 -7.95 -22.63
N ALA A 10 -0.72 -7.01 -23.54
CA ALA A 10 0.61 -6.69 -24.04
C ALA A 10 1.55 -6.19 -22.94
N PHE A 11 1.03 -5.43 -21.98
CA PHE A 11 1.79 -4.99 -20.82
C PHE A 11 2.14 -6.16 -19.89
N GLY A 12 1.22 -7.11 -19.70
CA GLY A 12 1.48 -8.32 -18.92
C GLY A 12 2.58 -9.19 -19.54
N GLU A 13 2.57 -9.37 -20.87
CA GLU A 13 3.62 -10.10 -21.58
C GLU A 13 4.99 -9.38 -21.45
N TYR A 14 5.01 -8.05 -21.61
CA TYR A 14 6.21 -7.26 -21.40
C TYR A 14 6.79 -7.43 -19.99
N LEU A 15 5.96 -7.26 -18.95
CA LEU A 15 6.41 -7.42 -17.57
C LEU A 15 6.89 -8.84 -17.25
N ALA A 16 6.22 -9.86 -17.78
CA ALA A 16 6.63 -11.25 -17.61
C ALA A 16 8.05 -11.46 -18.18
N HIS A 17 8.29 -10.93 -19.37
CA HIS A 17 9.62 -10.98 -20.00
C HIS A 17 10.69 -10.24 -19.17
N GLU A 18 10.40 -9.05 -18.67
CA GLU A 18 11.33 -8.29 -17.81
C GLU A 18 11.66 -9.05 -16.51
N VAL A 19 10.67 -9.68 -15.89
CA VAL A 19 10.87 -10.48 -14.67
C VAL A 19 11.72 -11.73 -14.96
N GLU A 20 11.45 -12.43 -16.07
CA GLU A 20 12.18 -13.64 -16.48
C GLU A 20 13.64 -13.35 -16.86
N THR A 21 13.90 -12.20 -17.47
CA THR A 21 15.26 -11.81 -17.90
C THR A 21 16.12 -11.21 -16.80
N ASN A 22 15.51 -10.79 -15.68
CA ASN A 22 16.24 -10.22 -14.55
C ASN A 22 16.43 -11.27 -13.44
N GLU A 23 17.50 -12.07 -13.54
CA GLU A 23 17.79 -13.16 -12.61
C GLU A 23 17.87 -12.71 -11.13
N SER A 24 18.28 -11.47 -10.86
CA SER A 24 18.41 -10.94 -9.49
C SER A 24 17.11 -10.38 -8.92
N TYR A 25 16.07 -10.19 -9.73
CA TYR A 25 14.86 -9.48 -9.31
C TYR A 25 14.12 -10.19 -8.18
N ALA A 26 13.96 -11.52 -8.28
CA ALA A 26 13.28 -12.30 -7.25
C ALA A 26 14.00 -12.25 -5.89
N GLU A 27 15.34 -12.37 -5.90
CA GLU A 27 16.14 -12.32 -4.66
C GLU A 27 16.13 -10.92 -4.03
N LYS A 28 16.20 -9.87 -4.85
CA LYS A 28 16.06 -8.49 -4.38
C LYS A 28 14.68 -8.23 -3.77
N CYS A 29 13.61 -8.69 -4.40
CA CYS A 29 12.25 -8.58 -3.85
C CYS A 29 12.14 -9.29 -2.49
N LYS A 30 12.73 -10.48 -2.35
CA LYS A 30 12.73 -11.25 -1.11
C LYS A 30 13.49 -10.54 0.00
N THR A 31 14.73 -10.15 -0.27
CA THR A 31 15.61 -9.45 0.70
C THR A 31 14.92 -8.17 1.18
N PHE A 32 14.40 -7.41 0.25
CA PHE A 32 13.68 -6.18 0.52
C PHE A 32 12.42 -6.42 1.38
N TYR A 33 11.55 -7.37 0.99
CA TYR A 33 10.36 -7.71 1.76
C TYR A 33 10.72 -8.10 3.19
N GLN A 34 11.72 -8.96 3.37
CA GLN A 34 12.17 -9.38 4.68
C GLN A 34 12.73 -8.24 5.53
N ALA A 35 13.42 -7.28 4.92
CA ALA A 35 13.92 -6.10 5.62
C ALA A 35 12.76 -5.25 6.16
N ILE A 36 11.75 -4.97 5.34
CA ILE A 36 10.56 -4.22 5.77
C ILE A 36 9.74 -5.01 6.80
N GLU A 37 9.55 -6.31 6.58
CA GLU A 37 8.76 -7.14 7.50
C GLU A 37 9.35 -7.16 8.90
N ARG A 38 10.67 -7.33 9.00
CA ARG A 38 11.39 -7.40 10.29
C ARG A 38 11.53 -6.06 11.00
N ASP A 39 11.47 -4.97 10.24
CA ASP A 39 11.63 -3.65 10.83
C ASP A 39 10.57 -3.36 11.89
N GLY A 40 11.01 -2.89 13.06
CA GLY A 40 10.15 -2.61 14.19
C GLY A 40 9.71 -3.84 15.01
N LYS A 41 10.00 -5.06 14.57
CA LYS A 41 9.82 -6.27 15.41
C LYS A 41 10.92 -6.31 16.45
N LYS A 42 10.57 -6.40 17.75
CA LYS A 42 11.57 -6.60 18.81
C LYS A 42 12.05 -8.04 18.80
N SER A 43 13.36 -8.23 18.98
CA SER A 43 13.94 -9.57 19.13
C SER A 43 13.34 -10.25 20.37
N GLY A 44 12.60 -11.34 20.19
CA GLY A 44 11.92 -12.07 21.25
C GLY A 44 10.40 -11.89 21.30
N ASP A 45 9.81 -11.00 20.50
CA ASP A 45 8.38 -10.95 20.31
C ASP A 45 7.95 -12.06 19.34
N ASP A 46 7.93 -13.31 19.82
CA ASP A 46 7.23 -14.45 19.20
C ASP A 46 5.69 -14.29 19.28
N TYR A 47 5.22 -13.08 19.57
CA TYR A 47 3.81 -12.83 19.65
C TYR A 47 3.25 -12.76 18.22
N TYR A 48 2.30 -13.62 17.94
CA TYR A 48 1.48 -13.83 16.75
C TYR A 48 1.05 -12.52 16.04
N SER A 49 1.99 -11.79 15.48
CA SER A 49 1.66 -10.65 14.65
C SER A 49 1.34 -11.17 13.25
N SER A 50 0.06 -11.28 12.94
CA SER A 50 -0.34 -11.55 11.57
C SER A 50 0.01 -10.34 10.70
N THR A 51 0.57 -10.62 9.55
CA THR A 51 0.91 -9.61 8.55
C THR A 51 0.00 -9.77 7.34
N SER A 52 -0.54 -8.67 6.84
CA SER A 52 -1.22 -8.66 5.54
C SER A 52 -0.51 -7.73 4.58
N VAL A 53 -0.49 -8.08 3.30
CA VAL A 53 0.14 -7.30 2.24
C VAL A 53 -0.90 -6.91 1.20
N LEU A 54 -1.03 -5.61 0.95
CA LEU A 54 -1.74 -5.06 -0.19
C LEU A 54 -0.72 -4.60 -1.23
N SER A 55 -0.63 -5.34 -2.33
CA SER A 55 0.28 -5.03 -3.44
C SER A 55 -0.47 -4.31 -4.55
N PHE A 56 0.05 -3.15 -4.95
CA PHE A 56 -0.38 -2.42 -6.14
C PHE A 56 0.42 -2.82 -7.38
N ASN A 57 1.45 -3.66 -7.21
CA ASN A 57 2.23 -4.21 -8.29
C ASN A 57 1.51 -5.35 -9.01
N TYR A 58 1.88 -5.58 -10.25
CA TYR A 58 1.37 -6.70 -11.05
C TYR A 58 2.23 -7.97 -10.90
N THR A 59 3.39 -7.89 -10.23
CA THR A 59 4.23 -9.06 -9.93
C THR A 59 3.82 -9.67 -8.60
N ASP A 60 3.89 -10.99 -8.49
CA ASP A 60 3.50 -11.76 -7.29
C ASP A 60 4.69 -12.42 -6.58
N LEU A 61 5.91 -11.98 -6.89
CA LEU A 61 7.12 -12.60 -6.34
C LEU A 61 7.15 -12.60 -4.81
N ILE A 62 6.65 -11.53 -4.16
CA ILE A 62 6.59 -11.45 -2.71
C ILE A 62 5.61 -12.48 -2.13
N GLU A 63 4.52 -12.80 -2.84
CA GLU A 63 3.54 -13.82 -2.41
C GLU A 63 4.20 -15.18 -2.14
N GLN A 64 5.25 -15.52 -2.89
CA GLN A 64 5.99 -16.78 -2.74
C GLN A 64 6.81 -16.87 -1.44
N PHE A 65 7.14 -15.73 -0.84
CA PHE A 65 7.94 -15.63 0.39
C PHE A 65 7.12 -15.14 1.58
N PHE A 66 5.85 -14.85 1.34
CA PHE A 66 4.96 -14.29 2.34
C PHE A 66 4.51 -15.36 3.34
N ASP A 67 4.80 -15.10 4.61
CA ASP A 67 4.24 -15.83 5.72
C ASP A 67 3.43 -14.85 6.58
N GLY A 68 2.15 -14.79 6.33
CA GLY A 68 1.24 -13.87 7.03
C GLY A 68 0.72 -14.38 8.37
N GLY A 69 1.13 -15.58 8.81
CA GLY A 69 0.51 -16.27 9.94
C GLY A 69 -0.91 -16.76 9.61
N GLU A 70 -1.63 -17.23 10.64
CA GLU A 70 -2.97 -17.84 10.46
C GLU A 70 -4.00 -16.90 9.81
N ASP A 71 -3.87 -15.60 10.08
CA ASP A 71 -4.84 -14.60 9.70
C ASP A 71 -4.32 -13.58 8.67
N GLY A 72 -3.10 -13.74 8.17
CA GLY A 72 -2.54 -12.86 7.16
C GLY A 72 -3.14 -13.08 5.77
N ALA A 73 -3.09 -12.04 4.94
CA ALA A 73 -3.51 -12.09 3.56
C ALA A 73 -2.52 -11.37 2.65
N PHE A 74 -2.30 -11.95 1.45
CA PHE A 74 -1.58 -11.28 0.37
C PHE A 74 -2.57 -10.99 -0.77
N VAL A 75 -2.68 -9.73 -1.16
CA VAL A 75 -3.63 -9.30 -2.19
C VAL A 75 -2.94 -8.40 -3.21
N ASN A 76 -2.88 -8.84 -4.47
CA ASN A 76 -2.57 -7.98 -5.61
C ASN A 76 -3.86 -7.30 -6.08
N ILE A 77 -4.07 -6.06 -5.65
CA ILE A 77 -5.35 -5.37 -5.85
C ILE A 77 -5.64 -5.07 -7.32
N HIS A 78 -4.61 -4.87 -8.12
CA HIS A 78 -4.74 -4.59 -9.55
C HIS A 78 -4.52 -5.84 -10.45
N GLY A 79 -4.56 -7.03 -9.85
CA GLY A 79 -4.26 -8.26 -10.55
C GLY A 79 -2.77 -8.59 -10.57
N LYS A 80 -2.40 -9.68 -11.24
CA LYS A 80 -1.02 -10.17 -11.27
C LYS A 80 -0.67 -10.85 -12.57
N LEU A 81 0.61 -11.03 -12.83
CA LEU A 81 1.13 -11.74 -13.99
C LEU A 81 0.57 -13.18 -14.05
N GLY A 82 0.32 -13.66 -15.25
CA GLY A 82 -0.35 -14.94 -15.48
C GLY A 82 -1.86 -14.93 -15.23
N GLY A 83 -2.41 -13.81 -14.77
CA GLY A 83 -3.83 -13.58 -14.54
C GLY A 83 -4.33 -12.31 -15.23
N GLU A 84 -5.44 -11.77 -14.74
CA GLU A 84 -5.99 -10.50 -15.24
C GLU A 84 -5.26 -9.32 -14.62
N ILE A 85 -4.75 -8.40 -15.44
CA ILE A 85 -4.21 -7.10 -15.05
C ILE A 85 -5.33 -6.07 -15.17
N ILE A 86 -5.43 -5.16 -14.20
CA ILE A 86 -6.46 -4.14 -14.16
C ILE A 86 -5.82 -2.75 -14.27
N PHE A 87 -5.92 -2.13 -15.45
CA PHE A 87 -5.70 -0.70 -15.62
C PHE A 87 -7.02 0.03 -15.36
N GLY A 88 -6.93 1.20 -14.76
CA GLY A 88 -8.13 1.98 -14.50
C GLY A 88 -7.84 3.28 -13.77
N ILE A 89 -8.87 4.11 -13.69
CA ILE A 89 -8.87 5.38 -12.96
C ILE A 89 -9.47 5.18 -11.57
N ASP A 90 -9.17 6.09 -10.64
CA ASP A 90 -9.89 6.16 -9.37
C ASP A 90 -11.37 6.53 -9.63
N GLY A 91 -12.27 5.92 -8.87
CA GLY A 91 -13.71 6.12 -9.04
C GLY A 91 -14.24 7.40 -8.42
N LYS A 92 -13.49 8.06 -7.54
CA LYS A 92 -13.96 9.17 -6.71
C LYS A 92 -14.63 10.29 -7.51
N ASP A 93 -14.01 10.71 -8.61
CA ASP A 93 -14.45 11.85 -9.40
C ASP A 93 -15.33 11.49 -10.60
N CYS A 94 -15.67 10.22 -10.79
CA CYS A 94 -16.41 9.75 -11.96
C CYS A 94 -17.57 8.81 -11.66
N MET A 95 -17.95 8.65 -10.39
CA MET A 95 -19.07 7.79 -9.98
C MET A 95 -20.41 8.21 -10.60
N ASP A 96 -20.59 9.49 -10.89
CA ASP A 96 -21.80 10.02 -11.51
C ASP A 96 -21.82 9.87 -13.05
N ASN A 97 -20.73 9.37 -13.65
CA ASN A 97 -20.64 9.16 -15.09
C ASN A 97 -20.71 7.66 -15.43
N PRO A 98 -21.86 7.13 -15.87
CA PRO A 98 -22.02 5.70 -16.17
C PRO A 98 -21.05 5.17 -17.23
N ASN A 99 -20.59 6.03 -18.14
CA ASN A 99 -19.62 5.66 -19.16
C ASN A 99 -18.21 5.52 -18.59
N ALA A 100 -17.85 6.30 -17.57
CA ALA A 100 -16.55 6.27 -16.92
C ALA A 100 -16.46 5.19 -15.83
N VAL A 101 -17.53 4.90 -15.11
CA VAL A 101 -17.58 3.92 -14.02
C VAL A 101 -17.03 2.57 -14.45
N SER A 102 -17.33 2.10 -15.66
CA SER A 102 -16.84 0.82 -16.18
C SER A 102 -15.30 0.74 -16.38
N PHE A 103 -14.61 1.89 -16.33
CA PHE A 103 -13.17 2.01 -16.43
C PHE A 103 -12.50 2.27 -15.08
N THR A 104 -13.27 2.36 -14.00
CA THR A 104 -12.69 2.52 -12.68
C THR A 104 -12.10 1.22 -12.17
N LYS A 105 -10.99 1.30 -11.43
CA LYS A 105 -10.34 0.17 -10.79
C LYS A 105 -11.31 -0.58 -9.88
N THR A 106 -12.06 0.15 -9.06
CA THR A 106 -13.05 -0.41 -8.12
C THR A 106 -14.13 -1.23 -8.82
N PHE A 107 -14.73 -0.70 -9.91
CA PHE A 107 -15.74 -1.42 -10.66
C PHE A 107 -15.17 -2.70 -11.30
N ARG A 108 -13.97 -2.63 -11.83
CA ARG A 108 -13.29 -3.76 -12.46
C ARG A 108 -12.92 -4.82 -11.44
N LEU A 109 -12.42 -4.42 -10.27
CA LEU A 109 -12.14 -5.32 -9.16
C LEU A 109 -13.41 -6.03 -8.66
N MET A 110 -14.50 -5.29 -8.46
CA MET A 110 -15.79 -5.85 -8.07
C MET A 110 -16.26 -6.95 -9.04
N ARG A 111 -16.11 -6.72 -10.35
CA ARG A 111 -16.48 -7.71 -11.37
C ARG A 111 -15.62 -8.98 -11.37
N ARG A 112 -14.36 -8.85 -10.96
CA ARG A 112 -13.44 -9.98 -10.86
C ARG A 112 -13.86 -10.97 -9.76
N GLY A 113 -14.39 -10.47 -8.64
CA GLY A 113 -14.76 -11.29 -7.49
C GLY A 113 -13.55 -11.92 -6.78
N GLY A 114 -13.74 -12.39 -5.56
CA GLY A 114 -12.80 -13.31 -4.93
C GLY A 114 -11.51 -12.75 -4.33
N SER A 115 -11.36 -11.44 -4.18
CA SER A 115 -10.23 -10.89 -3.42
C SER A 115 -10.47 -11.08 -1.92
N ARG A 116 -9.51 -11.70 -1.19
CA ARG A 116 -9.55 -11.84 0.27
C ARG A 116 -9.17 -10.53 0.96
N THR A 117 -9.88 -9.44 0.63
CA THR A 117 -9.62 -8.10 1.17
C THR A 117 -10.14 -7.93 2.60
N ASP A 118 -11.01 -8.82 3.03
CA ASP A 118 -11.59 -8.88 4.39
C ASP A 118 -10.55 -9.01 5.52
N LYS A 119 -9.35 -9.51 5.20
CA LYS A 119 -8.24 -9.66 6.16
C LYS A 119 -7.17 -8.56 6.10
N LEU A 120 -7.31 -7.60 5.18
CA LEU A 120 -6.29 -6.55 5.00
C LEU A 120 -6.28 -5.53 6.13
N ILE A 121 -7.45 -5.19 6.66
CA ILE A 121 -7.61 -4.18 7.69
C ILE A 121 -8.30 -4.81 8.88
N ARG A 122 -7.70 -4.62 10.05
CA ARG A 122 -8.30 -5.04 11.31
C ARG A 122 -8.68 -3.81 12.11
N THR A 123 -9.96 -3.68 12.36
CA THR A 123 -10.50 -2.62 13.21
C THR A 123 -10.49 -3.07 14.65
N ALA A 124 -10.13 -2.16 15.58
CA ALA A 124 -10.30 -2.38 16.99
C ALA A 124 -11.79 -2.53 17.30
N ASN A 125 -12.27 -3.74 17.56
CA ASN A 125 -13.58 -3.92 18.13
C ASN A 125 -13.52 -3.63 19.64
N SER A 126 -14.56 -3.04 20.20
CA SER A 126 -14.67 -2.70 21.62
C SER A 126 -14.44 -3.88 22.58
N SER A 127 -14.43 -5.12 22.08
CA SER A 127 -14.16 -6.34 22.82
C SER A 127 -12.73 -6.89 22.67
N ASN A 128 -11.92 -6.42 21.69
CA ASN A 128 -10.57 -6.95 21.45
C ASN A 128 -9.67 -5.87 20.84
N LEU A 129 -9.06 -5.06 21.69
CA LEU A 129 -8.04 -4.08 21.29
C LEU A 129 -6.77 -4.74 20.75
N GLN A 130 -6.57 -6.03 20.99
CA GLN A 130 -5.40 -6.80 20.53
C GLN A 130 -5.45 -7.16 19.04
N ASP A 131 -6.62 -7.04 18.42
CA ASP A 131 -6.81 -7.39 17.00
C ASP A 131 -6.68 -6.18 16.05
N ALA A 132 -6.34 -5.00 16.55
CA ALA A 132 -6.21 -3.80 15.75
C ALA A 132 -4.93 -3.82 14.90
N THR A 133 -4.96 -3.15 13.75
CA THR A 133 -3.76 -2.92 12.95
C THR A 133 -2.84 -1.91 13.65
N ASP A 134 -1.71 -2.37 14.16
CA ASP A 134 -0.76 -1.53 14.90
C ASP A 134 0.13 -0.68 13.99
N VAL A 135 0.55 -1.24 12.86
CA VAL A 135 1.51 -0.58 11.96
C VAL A 135 1.10 -0.79 10.50
N ILE A 136 1.10 0.28 9.74
CA ILE A 136 0.94 0.26 8.28
C ILE A 136 2.26 0.72 7.66
N LYS A 137 2.84 -0.12 6.81
CA LYS A 137 4.12 0.10 6.15
C LYS A 137 3.90 0.35 4.66
N PHE A 138 4.48 1.44 4.14
CA PHE A 138 4.37 1.84 2.73
C PHE A 138 5.71 1.82 2.06
N TYR A 139 5.78 1.21 0.87
CA TYR A 139 6.97 1.27 0.02
C TYR A 139 6.64 1.23 -1.46
N GLY A 140 7.42 2.00 -2.25
CA GLY A 140 7.41 1.93 -3.70
C GLY A 140 6.13 2.42 -4.38
N HIS A 141 5.18 2.97 -3.62
CA HIS A 141 3.95 3.54 -4.15
C HIS A 141 4.08 5.07 -4.23
N SER A 142 3.60 5.66 -5.35
CA SER A 142 3.64 7.11 -5.54
C SER A 142 2.72 7.91 -4.62
N LEU A 143 1.80 7.22 -3.93
CA LEU A 143 0.72 7.80 -3.11
C LEU A 143 -0.20 8.76 -3.89
N GLY A 144 -0.21 8.61 -5.22
CA GLY A 144 -0.94 9.48 -6.13
C GLY A 144 -2.46 9.26 -6.11
N LYS A 145 -3.17 10.22 -6.69
CA LYS A 145 -4.64 10.26 -6.70
C LYS A 145 -5.32 9.05 -7.36
N ALA A 146 -4.61 8.34 -8.23
CA ALA A 146 -5.16 7.18 -8.94
C ALA A 146 -5.54 6.00 -8.02
N ASP A 147 -5.02 5.96 -6.81
CA ASP A 147 -5.28 4.93 -5.80
C ASP A 147 -5.74 5.50 -4.46
N TYR A 148 -6.06 6.79 -4.42
CA TYR A 148 -6.43 7.50 -3.21
C TYR A 148 -7.57 6.83 -2.43
N SER A 149 -8.60 6.35 -3.13
CA SER A 149 -9.76 5.71 -2.49
C SER A 149 -9.39 4.46 -1.67
N TYR A 150 -8.33 3.75 -2.04
CA TYR A 150 -7.82 2.64 -1.23
C TYR A 150 -7.19 3.14 0.06
N PHE A 151 -6.36 4.19 -0.01
CA PHE A 151 -5.74 4.77 1.19
C PHE A 151 -6.77 5.36 2.14
N GLN A 152 -7.76 6.08 1.60
CA GLN A 152 -8.87 6.59 2.40
C GLN A 152 -9.58 5.44 3.13
N SER A 153 -9.94 4.37 2.43
CA SER A 153 -10.62 3.21 3.03
C SER A 153 -9.78 2.53 4.11
N ILE A 154 -8.46 2.46 3.92
CA ILE A 154 -7.53 1.91 4.93
C ILE A 154 -7.51 2.81 6.17
N PHE A 155 -7.38 4.12 5.99
CA PHE A 155 -7.29 5.07 7.10
C PHE A 155 -8.60 5.17 7.88
N ASP A 156 -9.75 5.13 7.19
CA ASP A 156 -11.05 5.04 7.83
C ASP A 156 -11.20 3.72 8.61
N GLY A 157 -10.76 2.61 8.01
CA GLY A 157 -10.85 1.29 8.61
C GLY A 157 -10.06 1.14 9.91
N VAL A 158 -8.93 1.84 10.04
CA VAL A 158 -8.13 1.84 11.28
C VAL A 158 -8.46 3.00 12.21
N ASP A 159 -9.42 3.85 11.85
CA ASP A 159 -9.71 5.10 12.58
C ASP A 159 -8.43 5.92 12.84
N LEU A 160 -7.75 6.30 11.75
CA LEU A 160 -6.39 6.84 11.81
C LEU A 160 -6.23 8.01 12.79
N TYR A 161 -7.26 8.84 12.94
CA TYR A 161 -7.17 9.99 13.84
C TYR A 161 -7.18 9.59 15.32
N GLU A 162 -8.03 8.64 15.73
CA GLU A 162 -8.22 8.25 17.15
C GLU A 162 -7.40 7.01 17.54
N SER A 163 -7.02 6.16 16.60
CA SER A 163 -6.25 4.94 16.88
C SER A 163 -4.80 5.24 17.31
N LYS A 164 -4.07 4.19 17.63
CA LYS A 164 -2.61 4.23 17.87
C LYS A 164 -1.81 3.71 16.68
N THR A 165 -2.45 3.46 15.56
CA THR A 165 -1.81 2.93 14.36
C THR A 165 -0.67 3.82 13.90
N VAL A 166 0.49 3.24 13.68
CA VAL A 166 1.70 3.92 13.21
C VAL A 166 1.82 3.78 11.70
N LEU A 167 2.11 4.86 11.01
CA LEU A 167 2.42 4.88 9.58
C LEU A 167 3.93 4.94 9.39
N VAL A 168 4.50 3.98 8.67
CA VAL A 168 5.92 3.96 8.32
C VAL A 168 6.06 4.00 6.81
N PHE A 169 6.71 5.03 6.29
CA PHE A 169 6.97 5.22 4.88
C PHE A 169 8.44 4.99 4.59
N TYR A 170 8.73 4.06 3.68
CA TYR A 170 10.09 3.72 3.31
C TYR A 170 10.50 4.39 2.01
N TYR A 171 11.71 4.90 1.96
CA TYR A 171 12.36 5.37 0.74
C TYR A 171 13.64 4.56 0.50
N PRO A 172 14.10 4.43 -0.75
CA PRO A 172 15.39 3.83 -1.05
C PRO A 172 16.50 4.60 -0.32
N TYR A 173 17.47 3.89 0.22
CA TYR A 173 18.60 4.50 0.89
C TYR A 173 19.91 4.06 0.23
N ASP A 174 20.73 5.03 -0.15
CA ASP A 174 22.06 4.84 -0.72
C ASP A 174 23.08 5.29 0.34
N ASP A 175 23.96 4.40 0.77
CA ASP A 175 24.98 4.68 1.80
C ASP A 175 26.13 5.56 1.30
N VAL A 176 26.23 5.79 0.00
CA VAL A 176 27.28 6.59 -0.65
C VAL A 176 26.79 7.97 -1.06
N ASP A 177 25.56 8.09 -1.51
CA ASP A 177 25.01 9.33 -2.09
C ASP A 177 23.89 9.96 -1.25
N GLU A 178 24.29 10.79 -0.28
CA GLU A 178 23.33 11.51 0.58
C GLU A 178 22.45 12.50 -0.21
N SER A 179 22.89 13.00 -1.36
CA SER A 179 22.08 13.89 -2.21
C SER A 179 20.87 13.16 -2.77
N LYS A 180 21.03 11.90 -3.20
CA LYS A 180 19.89 11.06 -3.60
C LYS A 180 18.95 10.77 -2.43
N ASN A 181 19.51 10.48 -1.25
CA ASN A 181 18.71 10.24 -0.05
C ASN A 181 17.82 11.43 0.28
N GLU A 182 18.36 12.64 0.18
CA GLU A 182 17.57 13.86 0.37
C GLU A 182 16.49 14.05 -0.69
N GLU A 183 16.80 13.79 -1.97
CA GLU A 183 15.83 13.88 -3.06
C GLU A 183 14.66 12.89 -2.83
N TRP A 184 14.95 11.63 -2.54
CA TRP A 184 13.93 10.61 -2.26
C TRP A 184 13.09 10.95 -1.03
N ARG A 185 13.74 11.39 0.05
CA ARG A 185 13.07 11.82 1.29
C ARG A 185 12.14 12.99 1.06
N ASN A 186 12.59 13.99 0.32
CA ASN A 186 11.81 15.18 0.01
C ASN A 186 10.63 14.84 -0.91
N GLY A 187 10.84 14.04 -1.95
CA GLY A 187 9.78 13.57 -2.84
C GLY A 187 8.70 12.80 -2.09
N LEU A 188 9.11 11.84 -1.25
CA LEU A 188 8.18 11.07 -0.42
C LEU A 188 7.44 11.94 0.60
N SER A 189 8.13 12.89 1.24
CA SER A 189 7.52 13.82 2.21
C SER A 189 6.40 14.66 1.57
N ASN A 190 6.60 15.13 0.34
CA ASN A 190 5.58 15.86 -0.40
C ASN A 190 4.37 14.95 -0.71
N SER A 191 4.60 13.72 -1.17
CA SER A 191 3.52 12.77 -1.45
C SER A 191 2.73 12.40 -0.20
N ILE A 192 3.39 12.23 0.94
CA ILE A 192 2.74 11.99 2.24
C ILE A 192 1.92 13.20 2.67
N ASN A 193 2.47 14.40 2.54
CA ASN A 193 1.75 15.63 2.86
C ASN A 193 0.44 15.71 2.07
N ASP A 194 0.52 15.51 0.75
CA ASP A 194 -0.65 15.59 -0.13
C ASP A 194 -1.70 14.53 0.24
N LEU A 195 -1.26 13.29 0.49
CA LEU A 195 -2.13 12.20 0.91
C LEU A 195 -2.86 12.52 2.22
N LEU A 196 -2.13 13.00 3.25
CA LEU A 196 -2.70 13.28 4.56
C LEU A 196 -3.57 14.55 4.56
N VAL A 197 -3.26 15.54 3.73
CA VAL A 197 -4.12 16.72 3.52
C VAL A 197 -5.42 16.31 2.83
N ASP A 198 -5.34 15.52 1.77
CA ASP A 198 -6.52 15.01 1.08
C ASP A 198 -7.40 14.18 2.04
N TYR A 199 -6.80 13.30 2.83
CA TYR A 199 -7.54 12.51 3.82
C TYR A 199 -8.12 13.38 4.94
N GLY A 200 -7.36 14.30 5.49
CA GLY A 200 -7.84 15.25 6.49
C GLY A 200 -9.06 16.04 6.02
N SER A 201 -9.14 16.35 4.72
CA SER A 201 -10.28 17.04 4.14
C SER A 201 -11.59 16.22 4.18
N THR A 202 -11.50 14.89 4.31
CA THR A 202 -12.66 13.98 4.37
C THR A 202 -13.22 13.82 5.78
N LEU A 203 -12.45 14.14 6.82
CA LEU A 203 -12.90 14.01 8.20
C LEU A 203 -14.06 14.96 8.50
N ASP A 204 -15.05 14.49 9.26
CA ASP A 204 -16.21 15.29 9.66
C ASP A 204 -15.80 16.52 10.47
N ASN A 205 -14.90 16.33 11.42
CA ASN A 205 -14.30 17.43 12.17
C ASN A 205 -13.15 18.04 11.37
N LYS A 206 -13.43 19.20 10.74
CA LYS A 206 -12.47 19.89 9.87
C LYS A 206 -11.21 20.38 10.62
N ASP A 207 -11.31 20.64 11.90
CA ASP A 207 -10.12 21.04 12.70
C ASP A 207 -9.23 19.83 13.00
N HIS A 208 -9.82 18.63 13.19
CA HIS A 208 -9.07 17.38 13.24
C HIS A 208 -8.34 17.12 11.92
N GLY A 209 -9.00 17.35 10.79
CA GLY A 209 -8.38 17.18 9.48
C GLY A 209 -7.17 18.07 9.26
N LYS A 210 -7.26 19.35 9.63
CA LYS A 210 -6.14 20.32 9.55
C LYS A 210 -4.96 19.96 10.46
N ASN A 211 -5.24 19.32 11.58
CA ASN A 211 -4.24 18.95 12.59
C ASN A 211 -3.70 17.52 12.45
N LEU A 212 -4.24 16.70 11.53
CA LEU A 212 -3.93 15.29 11.43
C LEU A 212 -2.41 15.03 11.38
N MET A 213 -1.71 15.68 10.46
CA MET A 213 -0.27 15.48 10.31
C MET A 213 0.51 15.89 11.58
N HIS A 214 0.15 17.02 12.18
CA HIS A 214 0.78 17.47 13.42
C HIS A 214 0.56 16.47 14.56
N LYS A 215 -0.67 15.95 14.69
CA LYS A 215 -1.02 14.92 15.67
C LYS A 215 -0.15 13.67 15.48
N LEU A 216 -0.10 13.13 14.25
CA LEU A 216 0.69 11.94 13.97
C LEU A 216 2.19 12.13 14.26
N LEU A 217 2.75 13.29 13.92
CA LEU A 217 4.15 13.62 14.21
C LEU A 217 4.43 13.74 15.71
N LEU A 218 3.58 14.45 16.46
CA LEU A 218 3.74 14.64 17.90
C LEU A 218 3.56 13.33 18.67
N GLU A 219 2.74 12.42 18.18
CA GLU A 219 2.52 11.11 18.77
C GLU A 219 3.59 10.08 18.32
N GLY A 220 4.52 10.45 17.44
CA GLY A 220 5.51 9.53 16.89
C GLY A 220 4.92 8.47 15.97
N ARG A 221 3.76 8.73 15.40
CA ARG A 221 2.99 7.80 14.55
C ARG A 221 3.20 8.00 13.05
N LEU A 222 3.99 8.99 12.65
CA LEU A 222 4.38 9.23 11.26
C LEU A 222 5.90 9.14 11.16
N ILE A 223 6.39 8.10 10.49
CA ILE A 223 7.81 7.75 10.43
C ILE A 223 8.24 7.64 8.96
N LEU A 224 9.32 8.33 8.61
CA LEU A 224 10.04 8.12 7.36
C LEU A 224 11.31 7.34 7.64
N ARG A 225 11.57 6.31 6.84
CA ARG A 225 12.72 5.42 7.04
C ARG A 225 13.40 5.05 5.73
N GLY A 226 14.72 5.19 5.68
CA GLY A 226 15.51 4.68 4.57
C GLY A 226 15.63 3.15 4.66
N VAL A 227 15.56 2.47 3.53
CA VAL A 227 15.83 1.05 3.39
C VAL A 227 16.85 0.84 2.29
N GLN A 228 17.93 0.12 2.61
CA GLN A 228 18.98 -0.20 1.64
C GLN A 228 18.45 -1.25 0.67
N ILE A 229 18.68 -1.00 -0.61
CA ILE A 229 18.32 -1.91 -1.71
C ILE A 229 19.64 -2.27 -2.40
N ASP A 230 20.20 -3.40 -2.03
CA ASP A 230 21.40 -3.94 -2.67
C ASP A 230 21.08 -4.57 -4.04
#